data_796662ec1e6f9429a9eb2c1864f446f9
#
_entry.id   796662ec1e6f9429a9eb2c1864f446f9
#
_cell.length_a   1.000
_cell.length_b   1.000
_cell.length_c   1.000
_cell.angle_alpha   90.00
_cell.angle_beta   90.00
_cell.angle_gamma   90.00
#
_symmetry.space_group_name_H-M   'P 1'
#
loop_
_entity.id
_entity.type
_entity.pdbx_description
1 polymer ?
#
loop_
_entity_poly.entity_id
_entity_poly.type
_entity_poly.pdbx_seq_one_letter_code
_entity_poly.pdbx_strand_id
1 'polypeptide(L)'
;MAFLPVGSIPYQQYIKSTTPSLASYLKSIGYATYAQHPYYGSGWNRDTVYPLLGFDNLSFMQDYSNQRFVRKYISDETSFDRIIETYENKPDGQPAFIFNVTMQNHGGYTDTYYGFDNTVTADKLNNSALDQYHLADDHRKIPL
;
A
#
# COMPACT_ATOMS: atom_id res chain seq x y z
N MET A 1 12.51 -13.56 -11.83
CA MET A 1 13.16 -13.53 -10.49
C MET A 1 13.24 -14.92 -9.84
N ALA A 2 13.18 -15.99 -10.64
CA ALA A 2 13.13 -17.38 -10.14
C ALA A 2 14.47 -17.95 -9.65
N PHE A 3 15.57 -17.21 -9.79
CA PHE A 3 16.93 -17.71 -9.52
C PHE A 3 17.66 -16.95 -8.40
N LEU A 4 16.93 -16.23 -7.55
CA LEU A 4 17.54 -15.52 -6.43
C LEU A 4 17.67 -16.47 -5.23
N PRO A 5 18.66 -16.24 -4.35
CA PRO A 5 18.82 -17.02 -3.13
C PRO A 5 17.56 -17.04 -2.27
N VAL A 6 17.34 -18.14 -1.57
CA VAL A 6 16.22 -18.24 -0.61
C VAL A 6 16.34 -17.15 0.44
N GLY A 7 15.21 -16.49 0.77
CA GLY A 7 15.18 -15.37 1.69
C GLY A 7 15.57 -14.02 1.10
N SER A 8 15.89 -13.97 -0.20
CA SER A 8 16.14 -12.68 -0.87
C SER A 8 14.87 -11.83 -0.91
N ILE A 9 15.05 -10.54 -0.69
CA ILE A 9 14.04 -9.52 -0.94
C ILE A 9 14.48 -8.74 -2.19
N PRO A 10 14.06 -9.17 -3.40
CA PRO A 10 14.57 -8.65 -4.68
C PRO A 10 14.45 -7.15 -4.78
N TYR A 11 13.35 -6.64 -4.33
CA TYR A 11 12.98 -5.25 -4.31
C TYR A 11 14.00 -4.36 -3.57
N GLN A 12 14.47 -4.79 -2.41
CA GLN A 12 15.46 -4.04 -1.62
C GLN A 12 16.90 -4.29 -2.08
N GLN A 13 17.19 -5.52 -2.50
CA GLN A 13 18.57 -5.99 -2.63
C GLN A 13 19.10 -5.90 -4.08
N TYR A 14 18.23 -6.09 -5.07
CA TYR A 14 18.67 -6.32 -6.44
C TYR A 14 18.23 -5.27 -7.45
N ILE A 15 17.22 -4.45 -7.16
CA ILE A 15 16.85 -3.34 -8.03
C ILE A 15 17.77 -2.15 -7.72
N LYS A 16 18.82 -1.98 -8.52
CA LYS A 16 19.84 -0.94 -8.38
C LYS A 16 19.95 -0.02 -9.60
N SER A 17 19.23 -0.32 -10.66
CA SER A 17 19.15 0.46 -11.90
C SER A 17 17.77 0.33 -12.51
N THR A 18 17.50 1.13 -13.53
CA THR A 18 16.24 1.06 -14.28
C THR A 18 15.94 -0.38 -14.69
N THR A 19 14.79 -0.86 -14.29
CA THR A 19 14.36 -2.25 -14.48
C THR A 19 13.03 -2.27 -15.23
N PRO A 20 12.92 -3.03 -16.35
CA PRO A 20 11.67 -3.16 -17.07
C PRO A 20 10.55 -3.68 -16.18
N SER A 21 9.41 -2.97 -16.21
CA SER A 21 8.23 -3.28 -15.42
C SER A 21 6.95 -2.93 -16.20
N LEU A 22 5.80 -3.29 -15.65
CA LEU A 22 4.51 -2.85 -16.18
C LEU A 22 4.41 -1.30 -16.19
N ALA A 23 4.91 -0.64 -15.15
CA ALA A 23 4.89 0.82 -15.08
C ALA A 23 5.73 1.45 -16.20
N SER A 24 6.97 0.97 -16.41
CA SER A 24 7.83 1.49 -17.47
C SER A 24 7.27 1.21 -18.88
N TYR A 25 6.61 0.08 -19.08
CA TYR A 25 5.92 -0.23 -20.33
C TYR A 25 4.74 0.71 -20.57
N LEU A 26 3.83 0.85 -19.60
CA LEU A 26 2.67 1.74 -19.72
C LEU A 26 3.09 3.20 -19.92
N LYS A 27 4.13 3.65 -19.23
CA LYS A 27 4.73 4.95 -19.45
C LYS A 27 5.20 5.13 -20.90
N SER A 28 5.84 4.12 -21.49
CA SER A 28 6.34 4.18 -22.86
C SER A 28 5.25 4.33 -23.93
N ILE A 29 4.00 3.96 -23.59
CA ILE A 29 2.82 4.12 -24.45
C ILE A 29 1.89 5.26 -24.01
N GLY A 30 2.40 6.20 -23.17
CA GLY A 30 1.75 7.48 -22.88
C GLY A 30 0.94 7.54 -21.57
N TYR A 31 0.96 6.52 -20.74
CA TYR A 31 0.31 6.57 -19.43
C TYR A 31 1.10 7.46 -18.44
N ALA A 32 0.37 8.26 -17.67
CA ALA A 32 0.91 8.80 -16.42
C ALA A 32 1.00 7.68 -15.37
N THR A 33 2.12 7.60 -14.68
CA THR A 33 2.39 6.50 -13.73
C THR A 33 2.52 7.02 -12.31
N TYR A 34 1.74 6.43 -11.40
CA TYR A 34 1.65 6.83 -9.99
C TYR A 34 1.87 5.61 -9.10
N ALA A 35 2.71 5.75 -8.07
CA ALA A 35 2.83 4.76 -7.00
C ALA A 35 2.49 5.43 -5.66
N GLN A 36 1.57 4.84 -4.91
CA GLN A 36 1.03 5.40 -3.68
C GLN A 36 1.13 4.40 -2.53
N HIS A 37 1.61 4.88 -1.38
CA HIS A 37 1.69 4.07 -0.18
C HIS A 37 1.54 4.96 1.06
N PRO A 38 0.48 4.79 1.88
CA PRO A 38 0.19 5.64 3.02
C PRO A 38 1.11 5.34 4.22
N TYR A 39 2.42 5.24 3.98
CA TYR A 39 3.47 5.03 4.98
C TYR A 39 4.78 5.63 4.51
N TYR A 40 5.88 5.44 5.26
CA TYR A 40 7.18 6.00 4.90
C TYR A 40 7.73 5.43 3.59
N GLY A 41 8.20 6.32 2.71
CA GLY A 41 8.83 5.94 1.44
C GLY A 41 10.12 5.13 1.63
N SER A 42 10.86 5.39 2.70
CA SER A 42 12.06 4.63 3.07
C SER A 42 11.72 3.17 3.47
N GLY A 43 10.48 2.91 3.89
CA GLY A 43 10.02 1.55 4.13
C GLY A 43 10.11 0.70 2.87
N TRP A 44 10.83 -0.43 2.94
CA TRP A 44 11.13 -1.28 1.78
C TRP A 44 11.88 -0.56 0.65
N ASN A 45 12.54 0.56 0.92
CA ASN A 45 13.30 1.34 -0.07
C ASN A 45 12.45 1.81 -1.28
N ARG A 46 11.14 2.11 -1.05
CA ARG A 46 10.18 2.43 -2.11
C ARG A 46 10.50 3.72 -2.84
N ASP A 47 10.94 4.74 -2.09
CA ASP A 47 11.36 6.03 -2.63
C ASP A 47 12.47 5.93 -3.69
N THR A 48 13.34 4.94 -3.53
CA THR A 48 14.43 4.64 -4.48
C THR A 48 13.98 3.70 -5.59
N VAL A 49 13.22 2.67 -5.26
CA VAL A 49 12.92 1.58 -6.20
C VAL A 49 11.79 1.90 -7.15
N TYR A 50 10.76 2.63 -6.73
CA TYR A 50 9.63 2.96 -7.61
C TYR A 50 10.04 3.77 -8.85
N PRO A 51 10.91 4.81 -8.75
CA PRO A 51 11.43 5.48 -9.95
C PRO A 51 12.18 4.54 -10.89
N LEU A 52 12.97 3.60 -10.33
CA LEU A 52 13.71 2.62 -11.13
C LEU A 52 12.78 1.61 -11.87
N LEU A 53 11.57 1.46 -11.40
CA LEU A 53 10.50 0.67 -12.03
C LEU A 53 9.67 1.47 -13.03
N GLY A 54 9.89 2.79 -13.17
CA GLY A 54 9.22 3.64 -14.15
C GLY A 54 8.01 4.40 -13.62
N PHE A 55 7.85 4.51 -12.31
CA PHE A 55 6.85 5.42 -11.74
C PHE A 55 7.41 6.85 -11.69
N ASP A 56 6.65 7.80 -12.23
CA ASP A 56 7.03 9.22 -12.25
C ASP A 56 6.52 9.98 -11.03
N ASN A 57 5.38 9.57 -10.51
CA ASN A 57 4.71 10.26 -9.42
C ASN A 57 4.62 9.33 -8.21
N LEU A 58 5.14 9.79 -7.08
CA LEU A 58 5.14 9.05 -5.83
C LEU A 58 4.32 9.78 -4.78
N SER A 59 3.54 9.05 -3.98
CA SER A 59 2.86 9.59 -2.82
C SER A 59 3.10 8.68 -1.62
N PHE A 60 3.65 9.28 -0.57
CA PHE A 60 3.90 8.60 0.70
C PHE A 60 3.12 9.29 1.82
N MET A 61 3.26 8.83 3.05
CA MET A 61 2.46 9.26 4.20
C MET A 61 2.24 10.78 4.28
N GLN A 62 3.28 11.59 4.03
CA GLN A 62 3.20 13.05 4.12
C GLN A 62 2.38 13.71 3.00
N ASP A 63 2.09 12.98 1.92
CA ASP A 63 1.38 13.49 0.73
C ASP A 63 -0.13 13.22 0.78
N TYR A 64 -0.62 12.60 1.86
CA TYR A 64 -2.03 12.30 2.05
C TYR A 64 -2.72 13.41 2.82
N SER A 65 -3.75 14.02 2.23
CA SER A 65 -4.62 14.98 2.88
C SER A 65 -5.61 14.30 3.83
N ASN A 66 -6.08 15.02 4.85
CA ASN A 66 -7.16 14.55 5.73
C ASN A 66 -6.94 13.13 6.29
N GLN A 67 -5.74 12.87 6.79
CA GLN A 67 -5.35 11.55 7.27
C GLN A 67 -6.28 11.06 8.38
N ARG A 68 -7.01 9.98 8.12
CA ARG A 68 -7.73 9.19 9.11
C ARG A 68 -6.89 7.97 9.46
N PHE A 69 -6.86 7.64 10.73
CA PHE A 69 -6.06 6.51 11.21
C PHE A 69 -6.95 5.42 11.76
N VAL A 70 -6.60 4.18 11.40
CA VAL A 70 -7.11 2.97 12.06
C VAL A 70 -5.92 2.29 12.72
N ARG A 71 -6.02 2.07 14.01
CA ARG A 71 -4.87 1.70 14.83
C ARG A 71 -3.77 2.78 14.69
N LYS A 72 -2.61 2.43 14.17
CA LYS A 72 -1.46 3.33 13.94
C LYS A 72 -1.19 3.64 12.47
N TYR A 73 -2.06 3.19 11.57
CA TYR A 73 -1.86 3.32 10.13
C TYR A 73 -2.93 4.22 9.52
N ILE A 74 -2.59 4.90 8.44
CA ILE A 74 -3.57 5.63 7.63
C ILE A 74 -4.60 4.62 7.11
N SER A 75 -5.88 4.98 7.21
CA SER A 75 -7.01 4.14 6.82
C SER A 75 -7.01 3.83 5.33
N ASP A 76 -7.61 2.71 4.95
CA ASP A 76 -7.83 2.37 3.54
C ASP A 76 -8.75 3.40 2.87
N GLU A 77 -9.71 3.97 3.60
CA GLU A 77 -10.57 5.05 3.12
C GLU A 77 -9.73 6.26 2.66
N THR A 78 -8.83 6.76 3.52
CA THR A 78 -7.91 7.86 3.14
C THR A 78 -7.02 7.46 1.95
N SER A 79 -6.60 6.19 1.88
CA SER A 79 -5.79 5.70 0.77
C SER A 79 -6.58 5.69 -0.55
N PHE A 80 -7.86 5.35 -0.52
CA PHE A 80 -8.74 5.37 -1.70
C PHE A 80 -9.12 6.79 -2.10
N ASP A 81 -9.36 7.70 -1.16
CA ASP A 81 -9.56 9.12 -1.46
C ASP A 81 -8.37 9.68 -2.26
N ARG A 82 -7.15 9.28 -1.91
CA ARG A 82 -5.94 9.67 -2.66
C ARG A 82 -5.90 9.13 -4.09
N ILE A 83 -6.43 7.93 -4.33
CA ILE A 83 -6.54 7.39 -5.70
C ILE A 83 -7.50 8.26 -6.52
N ILE A 84 -8.66 8.59 -5.95
CA ILE A 84 -9.66 9.43 -6.59
C ILE A 84 -9.07 10.81 -6.90
N GLU A 85 -8.48 11.46 -5.91
CA GLU A 85 -7.82 12.76 -6.08
C GLU A 85 -6.76 12.74 -7.19
N THR A 86 -5.93 11.69 -7.21
CA THR A 86 -4.90 11.53 -8.25
C THR A 86 -5.51 11.36 -9.63
N TYR A 87 -6.59 10.60 -9.75
CA TYR A 87 -7.28 10.37 -11.01
C TYR A 87 -7.96 11.65 -11.53
N GLU A 88 -8.58 12.41 -10.65
CA GLU A 88 -9.25 13.67 -11.00
C GLU A 88 -8.27 14.77 -11.41
N ASN A 89 -7.09 14.81 -10.79
CA ASN A 89 -6.07 15.83 -11.03
C ASN A 89 -4.98 15.42 -12.05
N LYS A 90 -5.09 14.24 -12.67
CA LYS A 90 -4.18 13.86 -13.77
C LYS A 90 -4.35 14.76 -14.99
N PRO A 91 -3.36 14.85 -15.89
CA PRO A 91 -3.51 15.59 -17.13
C PRO A 91 -4.72 15.11 -17.95
N ASP A 92 -5.47 16.08 -18.52
CA ASP A 92 -6.65 15.78 -19.32
C ASP A 92 -6.31 14.90 -20.52
N GLY A 93 -7.17 13.91 -20.77
CA GLY A 93 -7.00 12.97 -21.87
C GLY A 93 -5.87 11.96 -21.70
N GLN A 94 -5.01 12.08 -20.69
CA GLN A 94 -3.94 11.12 -20.46
C GLN A 94 -4.44 9.92 -19.64
N PRO A 95 -4.23 8.69 -20.10
CA PRO A 95 -4.52 7.51 -19.28
C PRO A 95 -3.57 7.44 -18.08
N ALA A 96 -4.04 6.89 -16.97
CA ALA A 96 -3.26 6.74 -15.74
C ALA A 96 -3.09 5.29 -15.35
N PHE A 97 -1.90 4.94 -14.87
CA PHE A 97 -1.62 3.71 -14.13
C PHE A 97 -1.31 4.06 -12.69
N ILE A 98 -2.21 3.71 -11.79
CA ILE A 98 -2.09 3.98 -10.35
C ILE A 98 -1.87 2.66 -9.62
N PHE A 99 -0.69 2.51 -9.02
CA PHE A 99 -0.33 1.39 -8.16
C PHE A 99 -0.42 1.83 -6.70
N ASN A 100 -1.41 1.32 -5.99
CA ASN A 100 -1.63 1.66 -4.58
C ASN A 100 -1.41 0.45 -3.68
N VAL A 101 -0.65 0.64 -2.62
CA VAL A 101 -0.42 -0.38 -1.57
C VAL A 101 -0.90 0.19 -0.25
N THR A 102 -2.01 -0.32 0.26
CA THR A 102 -2.59 0.12 1.54
C THR A 102 -1.76 -0.33 2.74
N MET A 103 -2.02 0.25 3.92
CA MET A 103 -1.25 -0.03 5.13
C MET A 103 -2.13 -0.39 6.34
N GLN A 104 -3.44 -0.08 6.31
CA GLN A 104 -4.36 -0.26 7.44
C GLN A 104 -4.27 -1.66 8.06
N ASN A 105 -4.22 -2.69 7.22
CA ASN A 105 -4.20 -4.09 7.63
C ASN A 105 -2.79 -4.69 7.79
N HIS A 106 -1.76 -3.84 7.89
CA HIS A 106 -0.41 -4.33 8.15
C HIS A 106 -0.32 -5.02 9.51
N GLY A 107 0.36 -6.16 9.55
CA GLY A 107 0.43 -7.04 10.71
C GLY A 107 0.97 -6.42 12.01
N GLY A 108 0.98 -7.22 13.07
CA GLY A 108 1.21 -6.80 14.43
C GLY A 108 -0.11 -6.52 15.15
N TYR A 109 -1.03 -7.50 15.19
CA TYR A 109 -2.34 -7.39 15.85
C TYR A 109 -2.30 -7.75 17.33
N THR A 110 -1.13 -7.74 17.94
CA THR A 110 -0.94 -8.08 19.35
C THR A 110 -1.24 -6.93 20.31
N ASP A 111 -1.32 -5.70 19.77
CA ASP A 111 -1.52 -4.50 20.57
C ASP A 111 -3.00 -4.14 20.65
N THR A 112 -3.44 -3.67 21.82
CA THR A 112 -4.75 -3.06 21.99
C THR A 112 -4.66 -1.59 21.58
N TYR A 113 -5.50 -1.18 20.64
CA TYR A 113 -5.57 0.20 20.16
C TYR A 113 -6.82 0.90 20.67
N TYR A 114 -6.65 2.11 21.18
CA TYR A 114 -7.78 2.95 21.60
C TYR A 114 -8.66 3.32 20.39
N GLY A 115 -9.97 3.20 20.55
CA GLY A 115 -10.93 3.50 19.47
C GLY A 115 -11.00 2.45 18.37
N PHE A 116 -10.47 1.26 18.62
CA PHE A 116 -10.58 0.12 17.74
C PHE A 116 -11.51 -0.93 18.35
N ASP A 117 -12.70 -1.10 17.76
CA ASP A 117 -13.68 -2.09 18.18
C ASP A 117 -13.50 -3.37 17.37
N ASN A 118 -13.19 -4.45 18.05
CA ASN A 118 -13.15 -5.76 17.42
C ASN A 118 -14.56 -6.37 17.45
N THR A 119 -15.22 -6.45 16.30
CA THR A 119 -16.57 -6.99 16.16
C THR A 119 -16.58 -8.46 15.75
N VAL A 120 -15.45 -9.02 15.38
CA VAL A 120 -15.31 -10.42 14.98
C VAL A 120 -14.47 -11.17 16.01
N THR A 121 -15.09 -12.15 16.67
CA THR A 121 -14.44 -13.00 17.69
C THR A 121 -14.45 -14.47 17.28
N ALA A 122 -13.41 -15.20 17.65
CA ALA A 122 -13.33 -16.65 17.44
C ALA A 122 -13.81 -17.37 18.72
N ASP A 123 -15.11 -17.52 18.89
CA ASP A 123 -15.71 -18.01 20.13
C ASP A 123 -15.38 -19.47 20.47
N LYS A 124 -14.80 -20.23 19.56
CA LYS A 124 -14.61 -21.68 19.72
C LYS A 124 -13.16 -22.17 19.73
N LEU A 125 -12.20 -21.29 19.45
CA LEU A 125 -10.79 -21.68 19.34
C LEU A 125 -9.96 -20.73 20.18
N ASN A 126 -9.49 -21.22 21.32
CA ASN A 126 -8.56 -20.49 22.18
C ASN A 126 -7.17 -20.42 21.52
N ASN A 127 -7.05 -19.66 20.44
CA ASN A 127 -5.84 -19.53 19.64
C ASN A 127 -5.63 -18.06 19.23
N SER A 128 -4.65 -17.43 19.86
CA SER A 128 -4.31 -16.01 19.64
C SER A 128 -3.94 -15.67 18.18
N ALA A 129 -3.49 -16.65 17.39
CA ALA A 129 -3.21 -16.44 15.97
C ALA A 129 -4.50 -16.28 15.14
N LEU A 130 -5.59 -16.96 15.56
CA LEU A 130 -6.89 -16.81 14.93
C LEU A 130 -7.55 -15.48 15.30
N ASP A 131 -7.38 -15.02 16.53
CA ASP A 131 -7.87 -13.70 16.95
C ASP A 131 -7.22 -12.59 16.11
N GLN A 132 -5.91 -12.72 15.83
CA GLN A 132 -5.21 -11.80 14.93
C GLN A 132 -5.76 -11.84 13.50
N TYR A 133 -6.11 -13.03 13.00
CA TYR A 133 -6.69 -13.18 11.67
C TYR A 133 -8.09 -12.56 11.58
N HIS A 134 -8.92 -12.74 12.59
CA HIS A 134 -10.25 -12.14 12.65
C HIS A 134 -10.21 -10.62 12.80
N LEU A 135 -9.26 -10.08 13.53
CA LEU A 135 -9.01 -8.64 13.59
C LEU A 135 -8.71 -8.06 12.21
N ALA A 136 -7.93 -8.78 11.39
CA ALA A 136 -7.65 -8.36 10.01
C ALA A 136 -8.88 -8.42 9.10
N ASP A 137 -9.78 -9.38 9.34
CA ASP A 137 -10.97 -9.61 8.50
C ASP A 137 -12.07 -8.56 8.75
N ASP A 138 -12.20 -8.09 9.97
CA ASP A 138 -13.21 -7.09 10.37
C ASP A 138 -13.03 -5.76 9.62
N HIS A 139 -11.79 -5.40 9.25
CA HIS A 139 -11.49 -4.19 8.49
C HIS A 139 -11.91 -4.24 7.02
N ARG A 140 -12.25 -5.40 6.49
CA ARG A 140 -12.75 -5.54 5.11
C ARG A 140 -14.23 -5.21 4.97
N LYS A 141 -14.93 -5.06 6.08
CA LYS A 141 -16.33 -4.64 6.10
C LYS A 141 -16.41 -3.11 6.18
N ILE A 142 -16.12 -2.44 5.09
CA ILE A 142 -16.45 -1.01 4.94
C ILE A 142 -17.97 -0.95 4.75
N PRO A 143 -18.74 -0.22 5.56
CA PRO A 143 -20.12 0.07 5.27
C PRO A 143 -20.16 0.85 3.93
N LEU A 144 -20.92 0.33 2.98
CA LEU A 144 -21.27 1.05 1.75
C LEU A 144 -22.11 2.27 2.07
#